data_ff07377e8814c4639b775478acda0992
#
_entry.id   ff07377e8814c4639b775478acda0992
#
_cell.length_a   1.000
_cell.length_b   1.000
_cell.length_c   1.000
_cell.angle_alpha   90.00
_cell.angle_beta   90.00
_cell.angle_gamma   90.00
#
_symmetry.space_group_name_H-M   'P 1'
#
loop_
_entity.id
_entity.type
_entity.pdbx_description
1 polymer ?
#
loop_
_entity_poly.entity_id
_entity_poly.type
_entity_poly.pdbx_seq_one_letter_code
_entity_poly.pdbx_strand_id
1 'polypeptide(L)'
;MKCALISIVVLGFAAGCAHQVPAPSITKSQFIYERAPFPSCHASTIEETKSGLIAAWFGGSDEGEPDVAIWTARHDGVNWSVPVEAATGIQADGKRFPCWNPVLFQAPAGPLLLFYKVGPSPSRWWGMLIRSEDGGRTWSQPERLPENILGPIKDKPVFIRGRLWCASSTEDNGWRIHMEFTDDLCKTWQHTEALNNKEEFGAIQPTILAWPQNRVQLLSRSRQGRITECWSDDGGKTFSPMRATGLVNPNSGIDAVMLKDGRALLVYNDTPKGRSPLTVATSRDGREWTNIVTLESEPGEYSYPAVIQASDGRVHVTYTWKRQRIKHAVLEP
;
A
#
# COMPACT_ATOMS: atom_id res chain seq x y z
N MET A 1 32.16 40.11 -66.54
CA MET A 1 32.58 39.31 -65.36
C MET A 1 31.58 39.55 -64.26
N LYS A 2 30.72 38.57 -63.94
CA LYS A 2 29.73 38.64 -62.81
C LYS A 2 30.26 37.77 -61.70
N CYS A 3 30.63 38.35 -60.55
CA CYS A 3 30.93 37.63 -59.32
C CYS A 3 29.66 37.19 -58.64
N ALA A 4 29.48 35.90 -58.42
CA ALA A 4 28.42 35.34 -57.60
C ALA A 4 28.93 35.21 -56.15
N LEU A 5 28.26 35.88 -55.22
CA LEU A 5 28.44 35.67 -53.79
C LEU A 5 27.70 34.38 -53.36
N ILE A 6 28.39 33.45 -52.77
CA ILE A 6 27.84 32.25 -52.11
C ILE A 6 27.67 32.61 -50.63
N SER A 7 26.45 32.67 -50.15
CA SER A 7 26.15 32.78 -48.72
C SER A 7 26.12 31.40 -48.09
N ILE A 8 27.04 31.17 -47.15
CA ILE A 8 27.05 29.96 -46.32
C ILE A 8 26.12 30.21 -45.12
N VAL A 9 25.02 29.43 -45.03
CA VAL A 9 24.18 29.39 -43.85
C VAL A 9 24.73 28.35 -42.88
N VAL A 10 25.26 28.81 -41.74
CA VAL A 10 25.67 27.91 -40.66
C VAL A 10 24.46 27.61 -39.80
N LEU A 11 23.92 26.39 -39.90
CA LEU A 11 22.93 25.85 -38.97
C LEU A 11 23.63 25.47 -37.66
N GLY A 12 23.41 26.29 -36.62
CA GLY A 12 23.83 25.98 -35.26
C GLY A 12 22.88 24.92 -34.67
N PHE A 13 23.42 23.71 -34.45
CA PHE A 13 22.76 22.69 -33.61
C PHE A 13 22.85 23.14 -32.15
N ALA A 14 21.73 23.55 -31.56
CA ALA A 14 21.62 23.69 -30.11
C ALA A 14 21.53 22.26 -29.52
N ALA A 15 22.63 21.80 -28.94
CA ALA A 15 22.61 20.58 -28.10
C ALA A 15 21.79 20.89 -26.84
N GLY A 16 20.54 20.45 -26.81
CA GLY A 16 19.73 20.46 -25.61
C GLY A 16 20.37 19.52 -24.59
N CYS A 17 20.88 20.06 -23.48
CA CYS A 17 21.23 19.27 -22.31
C CYS A 17 19.98 18.57 -21.80
N ALA A 18 19.76 17.33 -22.17
CA ALA A 18 18.80 16.48 -21.49
C ALA A 18 19.28 16.37 -20.04
N HIS A 19 18.56 16.99 -19.10
CA HIS A 19 18.74 16.73 -17.68
C HIS A 19 18.48 15.23 -17.48
N GLN A 20 19.52 14.45 -17.29
CA GLN A 20 19.38 13.08 -16.83
C GLN A 20 18.78 13.12 -15.43
N VAL A 21 17.53 12.68 -15.30
CA VAL A 21 16.92 12.43 -13.99
C VAL A 21 17.81 11.39 -13.30
N PRO A 22 18.31 11.67 -12.10
CA PRO A 22 19.13 10.70 -11.38
C PRO A 22 18.39 9.36 -11.26
N ALA A 23 19.11 8.25 -11.32
CA ALA A 23 18.52 6.95 -11.09
C ALA A 23 17.98 6.89 -9.66
N PRO A 24 16.76 6.36 -9.44
CA PRO A 24 16.18 6.23 -8.11
C PRO A 24 17.14 5.52 -7.16
N SER A 25 17.32 6.06 -5.95
CA SER A 25 18.28 5.52 -4.99
C SER A 25 17.69 5.40 -3.60
N ILE A 26 18.14 4.39 -2.84
CA ILE A 26 17.82 4.26 -1.43
C ILE A 26 18.71 5.24 -0.66
N THR A 27 18.09 6.27 -0.07
CA THR A 27 18.82 7.28 0.71
C THR A 27 18.88 6.95 2.19
N LYS A 28 17.95 6.14 2.70
CA LYS A 28 17.92 5.64 4.08
C LYS A 28 17.28 4.27 4.15
N SER A 29 17.82 3.40 5.00
CA SER A 29 17.22 2.11 5.32
C SER A 29 17.49 1.80 6.79
N GLN A 30 16.43 1.61 7.59
CA GLN A 30 16.52 1.41 9.04
C GLN A 30 15.37 0.54 9.53
N PHE A 31 15.52 -0.09 10.69
CA PHE A 31 14.40 -0.69 11.39
C PHE A 31 13.58 0.39 12.10
N ILE A 32 12.26 0.21 12.17
CA ILE A 32 11.38 1.11 12.94
C ILE A 32 11.66 0.93 14.44
N TYR A 33 12.04 -0.27 14.85
CA TYR A 33 12.44 -0.58 16.22
C TYR A 33 13.48 -1.70 16.22
N GLU A 34 14.34 -1.72 17.23
CA GLU A 34 15.30 -2.81 17.46
C GLU A 34 14.74 -3.88 18.39
N ARG A 35 13.88 -3.49 19.34
CA ARG A 35 13.22 -4.38 20.30
C ARG A 35 11.75 -4.04 20.41
N ALA A 36 10.92 -5.05 20.55
CA ALA A 36 9.47 -4.94 20.75
C ALA A 36 9.01 -5.93 21.84
N PRO A 37 7.86 -5.71 22.46
CA PRO A 37 7.31 -6.63 23.45
C PRO A 37 6.71 -7.92 22.86
N PHE A 38 6.93 -8.18 21.57
CA PHE A 38 6.44 -9.33 20.83
C PHE A 38 7.57 -9.92 19.97
N PRO A 39 7.62 -11.23 19.76
CA PRO A 39 8.63 -11.88 18.91
C PRO A 39 8.29 -11.86 17.42
N SER A 40 7.00 -11.76 17.05
CA SER A 40 6.53 -11.85 15.67
C SER A 40 5.70 -10.63 15.27
N CYS A 41 5.88 -10.15 14.04
CA CYS A 41 5.11 -9.03 13.48
C CYS A 41 4.89 -9.18 11.98
N HIS A 42 3.83 -8.54 11.44
CA HIS A 42 3.57 -8.55 10.00
C HIS A 42 2.68 -7.39 9.54
N ALA A 43 2.58 -7.23 8.20
CA ALA A 43 1.63 -6.35 7.52
C ALA A 43 1.70 -4.89 7.96
N SER A 44 2.84 -4.25 7.68
CA SER A 44 3.00 -2.83 7.97
C SER A 44 2.21 -1.92 7.03
N THR A 45 1.85 -0.76 7.54
CA THR A 45 1.31 0.39 6.82
C THR A 45 2.05 1.66 7.27
N ILE A 46 2.09 2.67 6.41
CA ILE A 46 2.73 3.96 6.71
C ILE A 46 1.88 5.10 6.18
N GLU A 47 1.88 6.23 6.91
CA GLU A 47 1.15 7.43 6.51
C GLU A 47 1.90 8.69 6.96
N GLU A 48 1.72 9.79 6.22
CA GLU A 48 2.20 11.11 6.59
C GLU A 48 1.11 11.89 7.31
N THR A 49 1.43 12.41 8.49
CA THR A 49 0.55 13.30 9.27
C THR A 49 1.17 14.68 9.41
N LYS A 50 0.43 15.65 9.93
CA LYS A 50 0.97 16.99 10.25
C LYS A 50 2.14 16.94 11.26
N SER A 51 2.26 15.86 12.02
CA SER A 51 3.29 15.70 13.05
C SER A 51 4.46 14.78 12.65
N GLY A 52 4.54 14.42 11.37
CA GLY A 52 5.54 13.49 10.82
C GLY A 52 4.92 12.17 10.37
N LEU A 53 5.76 11.17 10.11
CA LEU A 53 5.29 9.86 9.67
C LEU A 53 4.79 9.02 10.85
N ILE A 54 3.83 8.16 10.56
CA ILE A 54 3.38 7.10 11.46
C ILE A 54 3.34 5.79 10.68
N ALA A 55 3.78 4.70 11.33
CA ALA A 55 3.65 3.35 10.84
C ALA A 55 2.81 2.52 11.80
N ALA A 56 2.09 1.53 11.27
CA ALA A 56 1.38 0.54 12.07
C ALA A 56 1.62 -0.86 11.50
N TRP A 57 1.46 -1.87 12.33
CA TRP A 57 1.58 -3.30 11.98
C TRP A 57 0.84 -4.16 13.01
N PHE A 58 0.64 -5.42 12.74
CA PHE A 58 0.23 -6.34 13.79
C PHE A 58 1.43 -7.09 14.39
N GLY A 59 1.38 -7.41 15.68
CA GLY A 59 2.43 -8.14 16.38
C GLY A 59 1.93 -8.83 17.64
N GLY A 60 2.49 -10.00 17.91
CA GLY A 60 2.16 -10.88 19.02
C GLY A 60 3.11 -12.06 19.10
N SER A 61 2.70 -13.15 19.73
CA SER A 61 3.51 -14.37 19.85
C SER A 61 3.74 -15.03 18.48
N ASP A 62 2.69 -15.15 17.66
CA ASP A 62 2.76 -15.54 16.24
C ASP A 62 1.48 -15.08 15.52
N GLU A 63 1.51 -15.05 14.17
CA GLU A 63 0.34 -14.67 13.36
C GLU A 63 -0.85 -15.60 13.63
N GLY A 64 -2.00 -15.02 13.97
CA GLY A 64 -3.23 -15.76 14.27
C GLY A 64 -3.42 -16.12 15.74
N GLU A 65 -2.44 -15.84 16.59
CA GLU A 65 -2.57 -16.07 18.02
C GLU A 65 -3.42 -14.96 18.69
N PRO A 66 -4.19 -15.28 19.74
CA PRO A 66 -5.10 -14.32 20.37
C PRO A 66 -4.43 -13.09 20.96
N ASP A 67 -3.12 -13.13 21.24
CA ASP A 67 -2.36 -12.01 21.78
C ASP A 67 -1.92 -11.00 20.73
N VAL A 68 -2.12 -11.29 19.43
CA VAL A 68 -1.80 -10.38 18.34
C VAL A 68 -2.62 -9.10 18.46
N ALA A 69 -1.91 -7.96 18.56
CA ALA A 69 -2.46 -6.62 18.68
C ALA A 69 -1.98 -5.73 17.52
N ILE A 70 -2.56 -4.53 17.39
CA ILE A 70 -2.08 -3.49 16.46
C ILE A 70 -1.13 -2.57 17.21
N TRP A 71 0.04 -2.39 16.64
CA TRP A 71 1.12 -1.55 17.16
C TRP A 71 1.40 -0.39 16.23
N THR A 72 1.80 0.74 16.80
CA THR A 72 2.17 1.95 16.06
C THR A 72 3.51 2.49 16.53
N ALA A 73 4.23 3.16 15.62
CA ALA A 73 5.37 4.01 15.94
C ALA A 73 5.29 5.29 15.10
N ARG A 74 5.77 6.40 15.67
CA ARG A 74 5.79 7.73 15.02
C ARG A 74 7.21 8.16 14.76
N HIS A 75 7.44 8.85 13.66
CA HIS A 75 8.74 9.39 13.27
C HIS A 75 8.71 10.91 13.41
N ASP A 76 9.61 11.47 14.17
CA ASP A 76 9.69 12.90 14.49
C ASP A 76 10.50 13.73 13.46
N GLY A 77 10.87 13.10 12.32
CA GLY A 77 11.77 13.65 11.31
C GLY A 77 13.19 13.10 11.43
N VAL A 78 13.59 12.57 12.58
CA VAL A 78 14.93 12.01 12.85
C VAL A 78 14.85 10.53 13.22
N ASN A 79 14.02 10.20 14.22
CA ASN A 79 13.93 8.86 14.82
C ASN A 79 12.49 8.34 14.88
N TRP A 80 12.37 7.02 14.87
CA TRP A 80 11.14 6.34 15.22
C TRP A 80 10.98 6.24 16.74
N SER A 81 9.77 6.43 17.24
CA SER A 81 9.43 6.15 18.63
C SER A 81 9.47 4.64 18.93
N VAL A 82 9.50 4.26 20.19
CA VAL A 82 9.21 2.88 20.60
C VAL A 82 7.80 2.49 20.15
N PRO A 83 7.55 1.19 19.85
CA PRO A 83 6.23 0.68 19.55
C PRO A 83 5.25 0.90 20.72
N VAL A 84 4.03 1.35 20.38
CA VAL A 84 2.92 1.52 21.31
C VAL A 84 1.73 0.71 20.81
N GLU A 85 1.09 -0.05 21.71
CA GLU A 85 -0.15 -0.77 21.38
C GLU A 85 -1.28 0.23 21.12
N ALA A 86 -1.88 0.15 19.92
CA ALA A 86 -2.95 1.06 19.51
C ALA A 86 -4.34 0.39 19.61
N ALA A 87 -4.42 -0.91 19.36
CA ALA A 87 -5.68 -1.66 19.46
C ALA A 87 -5.44 -3.14 19.72
N THR A 88 -6.43 -3.77 20.34
CA THR A 88 -6.46 -5.21 20.63
C THR A 88 -7.72 -5.85 20.07
N GLY A 89 -7.74 -7.19 20.02
CA GLY A 89 -8.91 -7.97 19.62
C GLY A 89 -9.81 -8.39 20.80
N ILE A 90 -9.70 -7.73 21.95
CA ILE A 90 -10.53 -8.03 23.13
C ILE A 90 -11.96 -7.59 22.87
N GLN A 91 -12.92 -8.50 23.08
CA GLN A 91 -14.35 -8.27 22.91
C GLN A 91 -15.01 -7.91 24.25
N ALA A 92 -16.24 -7.40 24.21
CA ALA A 92 -17.00 -7.00 25.41
C ALA A 92 -17.22 -8.16 26.41
N ASP A 93 -17.25 -9.40 25.94
CA ASP A 93 -17.36 -10.61 26.76
C ASP A 93 -16.01 -11.11 27.32
N GLY A 94 -14.93 -10.36 27.09
CA GLY A 94 -13.56 -10.70 27.49
C GLY A 94 -12.85 -11.70 26.56
N LYS A 95 -13.51 -12.24 25.56
CA LYS A 95 -12.87 -13.10 24.56
C LYS A 95 -11.89 -12.29 23.73
N ARG A 96 -10.74 -12.86 23.43
CA ARG A 96 -9.70 -12.23 22.61
C ARG A 96 -9.50 -12.96 21.29
N PHE A 97 -9.51 -12.20 20.21
CA PHE A 97 -9.19 -12.65 18.86
C PHE A 97 -7.93 -11.94 18.36
N PRO A 98 -7.17 -12.53 17.44
CA PRO A 98 -6.07 -11.83 16.78
C PRO A 98 -6.54 -10.60 16.02
N CYS A 99 -5.68 -9.58 16.01
CA CYS A 99 -5.78 -8.44 15.11
C CYS A 99 -4.97 -8.71 13.84
N TRP A 100 -5.41 -8.10 12.70
CA TRP A 100 -4.84 -8.32 11.39
C TRP A 100 -4.78 -7.02 10.58
N ASN A 101 -3.84 -6.95 9.65
CA ASN A 101 -3.71 -5.99 8.55
C ASN A 101 -4.20 -4.57 8.90
N PRO A 102 -3.44 -3.79 9.69
CA PRO A 102 -3.74 -2.39 9.87
C PRO A 102 -3.55 -1.62 8.58
N VAL A 103 -4.38 -0.59 8.36
CA VAL A 103 -4.24 0.36 7.26
C VAL A 103 -4.45 1.77 7.80
N LEU A 104 -3.42 2.60 7.68
CA LEU A 104 -3.46 4.02 8.03
C LEU A 104 -3.95 4.84 6.84
N PHE A 105 -4.68 5.89 7.13
CA PHE A 105 -5.07 6.90 6.15
C PHE A 105 -5.31 8.25 6.82
N GLN A 106 -4.58 9.28 6.38
CA GLN A 106 -4.80 10.66 6.82
C GLN A 106 -5.92 11.28 5.97
N ALA A 107 -7.09 11.48 6.57
CA ALA A 107 -8.17 12.19 5.88
C ALA A 107 -7.75 13.63 5.54
N PRO A 108 -8.01 14.14 4.32
CA PRO A 108 -7.48 15.44 3.86
C PRO A 108 -7.82 16.63 4.77
N ALA A 109 -8.97 16.61 5.41
CA ALA A 109 -9.44 17.63 6.34
C ALA A 109 -10.09 17.02 7.58
N GLY A 110 -9.51 15.93 8.09
CA GLY A 110 -10.09 15.17 9.21
C GLY A 110 -9.04 14.40 9.99
N PRO A 111 -9.50 13.44 10.80
CA PRO A 111 -8.63 12.62 11.64
C PRO A 111 -7.74 11.68 10.81
N LEU A 112 -6.70 11.19 11.46
CA LEU A 112 -6.00 10.00 11.03
C LEU A 112 -6.87 8.78 11.32
N LEU A 113 -7.15 7.98 10.31
CA LEU A 113 -7.91 6.74 10.40
C LEU A 113 -6.96 5.55 10.49
N LEU A 114 -7.26 4.60 11.36
CA LEU A 114 -6.58 3.31 11.43
C LEU A 114 -7.64 2.21 11.33
N PHE A 115 -7.70 1.60 10.16
CA PHE A 115 -8.51 0.41 9.91
C PHE A 115 -7.71 -0.83 10.30
N TYR A 116 -8.37 -1.84 10.83
CA TYR A 116 -7.78 -3.15 11.10
C TYR A 116 -8.86 -4.22 11.11
N LYS A 117 -8.48 -5.47 11.19
CA LYS A 117 -9.42 -6.58 11.27
C LYS A 117 -9.24 -7.30 12.59
N VAL A 118 -10.33 -7.86 13.09
CA VAL A 118 -10.35 -8.71 14.28
C VAL A 118 -11.12 -9.99 13.92
N GLY A 119 -10.65 -11.12 14.33
CA GLY A 119 -11.34 -12.38 14.08
C GLY A 119 -10.40 -13.58 14.05
N PRO A 120 -10.95 -14.80 14.07
CA PRO A 120 -10.16 -16.02 14.23
C PRO A 120 -9.31 -16.38 12.99
N SER A 121 -9.64 -15.83 11.83
CA SER A 121 -8.90 -16.09 10.58
C SER A 121 -9.33 -15.08 9.50
N PRO A 122 -8.55 -14.92 8.39
CA PRO A 122 -8.91 -14.06 7.27
C PRO A 122 -10.24 -14.38 6.59
N SER A 123 -10.74 -15.61 6.73
CA SER A 123 -12.07 -16.00 6.22
C SER A 123 -13.22 -15.71 7.18
N ARG A 124 -12.95 -15.26 8.41
CA ARG A 124 -13.96 -15.05 9.46
C ARG A 124 -13.69 -13.81 10.32
N TRP A 125 -12.93 -12.86 9.83
CA TRP A 125 -12.69 -11.59 10.49
C TRP A 125 -13.75 -10.54 10.16
N TRP A 126 -13.74 -9.44 10.89
CA TRP A 126 -14.57 -8.26 10.66
C TRP A 126 -13.72 -6.99 10.71
N GLY A 127 -14.21 -5.95 10.02
CA GLY A 127 -13.55 -4.65 9.96
C GLY A 127 -13.72 -3.86 11.26
N MET A 128 -12.66 -3.17 11.65
CA MET A 128 -12.61 -2.25 12.79
C MET A 128 -11.99 -0.93 12.37
N LEU A 129 -12.33 0.13 13.05
CA LEU A 129 -11.81 1.49 12.84
C LEU A 129 -11.57 2.17 14.18
N ILE A 130 -10.43 2.86 14.30
CA ILE A 130 -10.15 3.87 15.33
C ILE A 130 -9.66 5.15 14.67
N ARG A 131 -9.86 6.29 15.36
CA ARG A 131 -9.53 7.63 14.86
C ARG A 131 -8.58 8.34 15.81
N SER A 132 -7.72 9.18 15.26
CA SER A 132 -6.80 10.04 16.03
C SER A 132 -6.86 11.47 15.50
N GLU A 133 -7.04 12.43 16.38
CA GLU A 133 -7.01 13.87 16.07
C GLU A 133 -5.62 14.48 16.28
N ASP A 134 -4.68 13.73 16.84
CA ASP A 134 -3.36 14.19 17.28
C ASP A 134 -2.17 13.50 16.59
N GLY A 135 -2.44 12.92 15.40
CA GLY A 135 -1.43 12.25 14.58
C GLY A 135 -0.96 10.92 15.17
N GLY A 136 -1.88 10.15 15.75
CA GLY A 136 -1.63 8.81 16.27
C GLY A 136 -0.99 8.80 17.68
N ARG A 137 -1.12 9.87 18.46
CA ARG A 137 -0.72 9.87 19.87
C ARG A 137 -1.77 9.22 20.75
N THR A 138 -3.03 9.57 20.49
CA THR A 138 -4.19 8.96 21.14
C THR A 138 -5.20 8.48 20.11
N TRP A 139 -5.98 7.47 20.47
CA TRP A 139 -6.96 6.84 19.60
C TRP A 139 -8.34 6.82 20.25
N SER A 140 -9.38 6.92 19.43
CA SER A 140 -10.77 6.75 19.86
C SER A 140 -11.02 5.31 20.35
N GLN A 141 -12.18 5.10 20.99
CA GLN A 141 -12.67 3.74 21.19
C GLN A 141 -12.82 3.01 19.86
N PRO A 142 -12.57 1.68 19.81
CA PRO A 142 -12.76 0.87 18.62
C PRO A 142 -14.21 0.86 18.17
N GLU A 143 -14.42 1.07 16.87
CA GLU A 143 -15.71 1.00 16.19
C GLU A 143 -15.69 -0.20 15.22
N ARG A 144 -16.68 -1.08 15.34
CA ARG A 144 -16.86 -2.16 14.37
C ARG A 144 -17.52 -1.60 13.12
N LEU A 145 -16.96 -1.89 11.95
CA LEU A 145 -17.58 -1.52 10.68
C LEU A 145 -18.88 -2.31 10.47
N PRO A 146 -19.81 -1.78 9.65
CA PRO A 146 -21.07 -2.47 9.36
C PRO A 146 -20.86 -3.90 8.86
N GLU A 147 -21.86 -4.72 8.97
CA GLU A 147 -21.84 -6.08 8.44
C GLU A 147 -21.52 -6.06 6.93
N ASN A 148 -20.69 -6.99 6.48
CA ASN A 148 -20.15 -7.10 5.11
C ASN A 148 -19.23 -5.95 4.66
N ILE A 149 -18.81 -5.08 5.58
CA ILE A 149 -17.78 -4.06 5.33
C ILE A 149 -16.51 -4.42 6.13
N LEU A 150 -15.41 -4.53 5.41
CA LEU A 150 -14.09 -4.82 5.99
C LEU A 150 -13.19 -3.58 6.04
N GLY A 151 -13.55 -2.54 5.29
CA GLY A 151 -12.65 -1.41 5.03
C GLY A 151 -11.49 -1.80 4.10
N PRO A 152 -10.46 -0.95 3.97
CA PRO A 152 -9.29 -1.29 3.17
C PRO A 152 -8.62 -2.53 3.76
N ILE A 153 -8.41 -3.56 2.92
CA ILE A 153 -8.02 -4.88 3.44
C ILE A 153 -6.53 -4.96 3.82
N LYS A 154 -5.67 -4.24 3.10
CA LYS A 154 -4.22 -4.19 3.34
C LYS A 154 -3.59 -2.88 2.86
N ASP A 155 -4.00 -2.39 1.70
CA ASP A 155 -3.42 -1.23 1.07
C ASP A 155 -4.25 0.04 1.35
N LYS A 156 -3.58 1.18 1.33
CA LYS A 156 -4.20 2.46 1.66
C LYS A 156 -5.38 2.79 0.74
N PRO A 157 -6.46 3.37 1.28
CA PRO A 157 -7.55 3.89 0.47
C PRO A 157 -7.11 5.10 -0.34
N VAL A 158 -7.90 5.44 -1.37
CA VAL A 158 -7.65 6.58 -2.25
C VAL A 158 -8.88 7.48 -2.30
N PHE A 159 -8.65 8.78 -2.23
CA PHE A 159 -9.72 9.77 -2.32
C PHE A 159 -9.92 10.19 -3.78
N ILE A 160 -11.04 9.83 -4.38
CA ILE A 160 -11.36 10.15 -5.76
C ILE A 160 -12.70 10.88 -5.80
N ARG A 161 -12.72 12.11 -6.26
CA ARG A 161 -13.95 12.93 -6.43
C ARG A 161 -14.81 13.07 -5.18
N GLY A 162 -14.19 13.28 -4.03
CA GLY A 162 -14.91 13.47 -2.76
C GLY A 162 -15.31 12.16 -2.07
N ARG A 163 -15.01 11.01 -2.66
CA ARG A 163 -15.30 9.68 -2.16
C ARG A 163 -14.01 8.96 -1.72
N LEU A 164 -14.05 8.34 -0.56
CA LEU A 164 -12.98 7.46 -0.09
C LEU A 164 -13.23 6.06 -0.64
N TRP A 165 -12.32 5.58 -1.49
CA TRP A 165 -12.35 4.24 -2.05
C TRP A 165 -11.39 3.33 -1.31
N CYS A 166 -11.89 2.22 -0.80
CA CYS A 166 -11.15 1.18 -0.09
C CYS A 166 -11.14 -0.09 -0.94
N ALA A 167 -9.97 -0.50 -1.36
CA ALA A 167 -9.83 -1.79 -2.03
C ALA A 167 -9.88 -2.91 -0.99
N SER A 168 -10.81 -3.83 -1.15
CA SER A 168 -11.10 -4.89 -0.20
C SER A 168 -11.11 -6.27 -0.84
N SER A 169 -11.15 -7.32 -0.02
CA SER A 169 -11.25 -8.69 -0.50
C SER A 169 -11.79 -9.63 0.57
N THR A 170 -12.42 -10.72 0.13
CA THR A 170 -12.91 -11.80 0.99
C THR A 170 -12.20 -13.12 0.68
N GLU A 171 -12.10 -13.98 1.69
CA GLU A 171 -11.46 -15.30 1.60
C GLU A 171 -12.38 -16.46 2.01
N ASP A 172 -13.61 -16.15 2.40
CA ASP A 172 -14.61 -17.11 2.91
C ASP A 172 -15.21 -18.02 1.84
N ASN A 173 -15.35 -17.50 0.61
CA ASN A 173 -15.89 -18.23 -0.54
C ASN A 173 -14.96 -18.11 -1.76
N GLY A 174 -13.69 -18.47 -1.57
CA GLY A 174 -12.61 -18.23 -2.53
C GLY A 174 -12.11 -16.79 -2.44
N TRP A 175 -10.97 -16.54 -3.08
CA TRP A 175 -10.33 -15.23 -3.07
C TRP A 175 -10.98 -14.30 -4.08
N ARG A 176 -11.65 -13.26 -3.56
CA ARG A 176 -12.37 -12.30 -4.40
C ARG A 176 -12.12 -10.89 -3.94
N ILE A 177 -11.81 -10.01 -4.88
CA ILE A 177 -11.66 -8.57 -4.65
C ILE A 177 -12.97 -7.84 -4.90
N HIS A 178 -13.20 -6.76 -4.18
CA HIS A 178 -14.28 -5.81 -4.38
C HIS A 178 -13.85 -4.43 -3.91
N MET A 179 -14.67 -3.42 -4.21
CA MET A 179 -14.45 -2.06 -3.71
C MET A 179 -15.49 -1.76 -2.64
N GLU A 180 -15.04 -1.15 -1.56
CA GLU A 180 -15.88 -0.52 -0.56
C GLU A 180 -15.67 0.99 -0.59
N PHE A 181 -16.68 1.78 -0.29
CA PHE A 181 -16.54 3.22 -0.36
C PHE A 181 -17.49 3.97 0.57
N THR A 182 -17.09 5.21 0.90
CA THR A 182 -17.84 6.11 1.77
C THR A 182 -17.69 7.54 1.25
N ASP A 183 -18.80 8.32 1.38
CA ASP A 183 -18.84 9.73 1.01
C ASP A 183 -18.82 10.66 2.24
N ASP A 184 -18.86 10.11 3.44
CA ASP A 184 -19.04 10.83 4.71
C ASP A 184 -18.03 10.45 5.81
N LEU A 185 -16.80 10.10 5.38
CA LEU A 185 -15.70 9.69 6.26
C LEU A 185 -16.08 8.54 7.21
N CYS A 186 -16.55 7.46 6.61
CA CYS A 186 -16.83 6.17 7.26
C CYS A 186 -18.07 6.13 8.16
N LYS A 187 -19.02 7.05 8.02
CA LYS A 187 -20.31 6.96 8.71
C LYS A 187 -21.28 6.01 8.01
N THR A 188 -21.29 6.08 6.68
CA THR A 188 -22.06 5.15 5.83
C THR A 188 -21.19 4.49 4.80
N TRP A 189 -21.52 3.28 4.40
CA TRP A 189 -20.72 2.46 3.51
C TRP A 189 -21.54 1.85 2.40
N GLN A 190 -20.89 1.68 1.26
CA GLN A 190 -21.37 0.93 0.11
C GLN A 190 -20.25 0.03 -0.40
N HIS A 191 -20.59 -1.01 -1.13
CA HIS A 191 -19.62 -1.90 -1.76
C HIS A 191 -20.09 -2.35 -3.15
N THR A 192 -19.16 -2.78 -3.97
CA THR A 192 -19.44 -3.42 -5.26
C THR A 192 -19.61 -4.92 -5.06
N GLU A 193 -20.16 -5.58 -6.06
CA GLU A 193 -20.01 -7.02 -6.21
C GLU A 193 -18.53 -7.39 -6.42
N ALA A 194 -18.23 -8.69 -6.33
CA ALA A 194 -16.89 -9.20 -6.59
C ALA A 194 -16.44 -8.88 -8.03
N LEU A 195 -15.22 -8.38 -8.18
CA LEU A 195 -14.66 -7.93 -9.45
C LEU A 195 -13.91 -9.04 -10.22
N ASN A 196 -13.73 -10.21 -9.62
CA ASN A 196 -13.08 -11.35 -10.24
C ASN A 196 -13.92 -12.63 -10.11
N ASN A 197 -13.81 -13.48 -11.15
CA ASN A 197 -14.26 -14.85 -11.09
C ASN A 197 -13.18 -15.68 -10.36
N LYS A 198 -13.51 -16.24 -9.19
CA LYS A 198 -12.59 -17.02 -8.37
C LYS A 198 -12.07 -18.31 -9.02
N GLU A 199 -12.81 -18.84 -10.00
CA GLU A 199 -12.42 -20.04 -10.75
C GLU A 199 -11.32 -19.70 -11.77
N GLU A 200 -11.28 -18.46 -12.26
CA GLU A 200 -10.26 -17.98 -13.16
C GLU A 200 -9.08 -17.37 -12.44
N PHE A 201 -9.34 -16.44 -11.51
CA PHE A 201 -8.34 -15.77 -10.68
C PHE A 201 -8.75 -15.79 -9.23
N GLY A 202 -7.96 -16.44 -8.36
CA GLY A 202 -8.03 -16.27 -6.92
C GLY A 202 -7.16 -15.09 -6.52
N ALA A 203 -7.74 -13.88 -6.39
CA ALA A 203 -7.03 -12.64 -6.13
C ALA A 203 -7.53 -11.94 -4.85
N ILE A 204 -6.61 -11.34 -4.08
CA ILE A 204 -6.90 -10.57 -2.86
C ILE A 204 -5.98 -9.37 -2.71
N GLN A 205 -6.30 -8.51 -1.75
CA GLN A 205 -5.49 -7.38 -1.29
C GLN A 205 -5.11 -6.44 -2.43
N PRO A 206 -6.12 -5.85 -3.12
CA PRO A 206 -5.86 -4.92 -4.21
C PRO A 206 -5.32 -3.59 -3.71
N THR A 207 -4.35 -3.01 -4.44
CA THR A 207 -3.93 -1.63 -4.33
C THR A 207 -4.56 -0.79 -5.44
N ILE A 208 -4.80 0.51 -5.19
CA ILE A 208 -5.51 1.43 -6.09
C ILE A 208 -4.51 2.43 -6.68
N LEU A 209 -4.50 2.54 -8.00
CA LEU A 209 -3.81 3.61 -8.72
C LEU A 209 -4.84 4.49 -9.46
N ALA A 210 -4.87 5.78 -9.09
CA ALA A 210 -5.75 6.77 -9.72
C ALA A 210 -5.00 7.50 -10.85
N TRP A 211 -5.23 7.10 -12.08
CA TRP A 211 -4.63 7.67 -13.28
C TRP A 211 -5.38 8.91 -13.77
N PRO A 212 -4.78 9.76 -14.61
CA PRO A 212 -5.49 10.86 -15.30
C PRO A 212 -6.74 10.38 -16.03
N GLN A 213 -7.64 11.33 -16.37
CA GLN A 213 -8.88 11.08 -17.13
C GLN A 213 -9.86 10.12 -16.43
N ASN A 214 -9.88 10.11 -15.08
CA ASN A 214 -10.73 9.25 -14.25
C ASN A 214 -10.49 7.74 -14.38
N ARG A 215 -9.34 7.36 -14.87
CA ARG A 215 -8.98 5.94 -14.93
C ARG A 215 -8.51 5.45 -13.57
N VAL A 216 -8.96 4.29 -13.19
CA VAL A 216 -8.55 3.60 -11.95
C VAL A 216 -8.04 2.22 -12.30
N GLN A 217 -6.88 1.88 -11.77
CA GLN A 217 -6.32 0.54 -11.88
C GLN A 217 -6.27 -0.10 -10.49
N LEU A 218 -6.69 -1.35 -10.42
CA LEU A 218 -6.47 -2.21 -9.27
C LEU A 218 -5.40 -3.23 -9.63
N LEU A 219 -4.38 -3.34 -8.80
CA LEU A 219 -3.36 -4.39 -8.90
C LEU A 219 -3.52 -5.31 -7.68
N SER A 220 -3.52 -6.62 -7.87
CA SER A 220 -3.77 -7.59 -6.79
C SER A 220 -2.76 -8.73 -6.84
N ARG A 221 -2.40 -9.25 -5.67
CA ARG A 221 -1.73 -10.55 -5.60
C ARG A 221 -2.71 -11.66 -6.00
N SER A 222 -2.21 -12.72 -6.61
CA SER A 222 -3.06 -13.84 -7.02
C SER A 222 -2.40 -15.20 -6.82
N ARG A 223 -3.22 -16.26 -6.84
CA ARG A 223 -2.76 -17.65 -6.78
C ARG A 223 -2.15 -18.12 -8.11
N GLN A 224 -2.28 -17.35 -9.17
CA GLN A 224 -1.80 -17.69 -10.52
C GLN A 224 -0.32 -17.33 -10.75
N GLY A 225 0.44 -16.97 -9.69
CA GLY A 225 1.87 -16.69 -9.78
C GLY A 225 2.21 -15.35 -10.46
N ARG A 226 1.23 -14.48 -10.63
CA ARG A 226 1.36 -13.15 -11.23
C ARG A 226 0.51 -12.13 -10.50
N ILE A 227 0.88 -10.86 -10.60
CA ILE A 227 -0.01 -9.76 -10.26
C ILE A 227 -1.14 -9.72 -11.27
N THR A 228 -2.36 -9.56 -10.81
CA THR A 228 -3.55 -9.36 -11.64
C THR A 228 -4.01 -7.92 -11.62
N GLU A 229 -4.75 -7.49 -12.64
CA GLU A 229 -5.28 -6.15 -12.75
C GLU A 229 -6.73 -6.10 -13.23
N CYS A 230 -7.44 -5.06 -12.79
CA CYS A 230 -8.69 -4.59 -13.36
C CYS A 230 -8.59 -3.09 -13.62
N TRP A 231 -9.27 -2.59 -14.66
CA TRP A 231 -9.30 -1.19 -15.03
C TRP A 231 -10.72 -0.63 -15.01
N SER A 232 -10.85 0.60 -14.57
CA SER A 232 -12.05 1.43 -14.70
C SER A 232 -11.72 2.68 -15.48
N ASP A 233 -12.59 3.06 -16.42
CA ASP A 233 -12.48 4.32 -17.17
C ASP A 233 -13.53 5.36 -16.73
N ASP A 234 -14.33 5.05 -15.70
CA ASP A 234 -15.43 5.88 -15.20
C ASP A 234 -15.30 6.33 -13.73
N GLY A 235 -14.07 6.25 -13.19
CA GLY A 235 -13.76 6.67 -11.83
C GLY A 235 -14.09 5.63 -10.77
N GLY A 236 -14.04 4.35 -11.10
CA GLY A 236 -14.24 3.24 -10.18
C GLY A 236 -15.68 2.73 -10.10
N LYS A 237 -16.59 3.17 -10.97
CA LYS A 237 -17.99 2.70 -10.97
C LYS A 237 -18.14 1.33 -11.59
N THR A 238 -17.44 1.10 -12.71
CA THR A 238 -17.37 -0.20 -13.38
C THR A 238 -15.93 -0.59 -13.64
N PHE A 239 -15.65 -1.90 -13.66
CA PHE A 239 -14.31 -2.43 -13.90
C PHE A 239 -14.32 -3.42 -15.06
N SER A 240 -13.22 -3.46 -15.81
CA SER A 240 -12.97 -4.48 -16.82
C SER A 240 -12.85 -5.86 -16.16
N PRO A 241 -13.03 -6.95 -16.92
CA PRO A 241 -12.64 -8.28 -16.47
C PRO A 241 -11.18 -8.29 -15.97
N MET A 242 -10.93 -9.08 -14.92
CA MET A 242 -9.59 -9.27 -14.37
C MET A 242 -8.69 -9.97 -15.39
N ARG A 243 -7.43 -9.58 -15.42
CA ARG A 243 -6.41 -10.26 -16.23
C ARG A 243 -5.06 -10.32 -15.50
N ALA A 244 -4.22 -11.26 -15.89
CA ALA A 244 -2.85 -11.33 -15.42
C ALA A 244 -2.00 -10.26 -16.09
N THR A 245 -1.10 -9.65 -15.34
CA THR A 245 -0.04 -8.76 -15.86
C THR A 245 1.21 -9.56 -16.25
N GLY A 246 2.22 -8.89 -16.83
CA GLY A 246 3.57 -9.46 -17.03
C GLY A 246 4.37 -9.67 -15.73
N LEU A 247 3.95 -9.08 -14.60
CA LEU A 247 4.69 -9.10 -13.34
C LEU A 247 4.53 -10.44 -12.61
N VAL A 248 5.65 -11.12 -12.41
CA VAL A 248 5.71 -12.35 -11.61
C VAL A 248 5.51 -12.01 -10.13
N ASN A 249 4.76 -12.83 -9.40
CA ASN A 249 4.58 -12.65 -7.96
C ASN A 249 4.26 -14.00 -7.30
N PRO A 250 4.90 -14.35 -6.17
CA PRO A 250 4.74 -15.65 -5.51
C PRO A 250 3.48 -15.71 -4.63
N ASN A 251 2.42 -14.97 -4.98
CA ASN A 251 1.27 -14.78 -4.11
C ASN A 251 1.65 -14.05 -2.80
N SER A 252 2.41 -12.98 -2.92
CA SER A 252 2.80 -12.11 -1.81
C SER A 252 2.12 -10.74 -1.92
N GLY A 253 1.83 -10.11 -0.78
CA GLY A 253 1.26 -8.76 -0.73
C GLY A 253 2.12 -7.76 -1.47
N ILE A 254 1.46 -6.82 -2.14
CA ILE A 254 2.04 -5.72 -2.91
C ILE A 254 1.50 -4.40 -2.39
N ASP A 255 2.11 -3.28 -2.72
CA ASP A 255 1.48 -1.95 -2.63
C ASP A 255 2.02 -1.02 -3.71
N ALA A 256 1.18 -0.07 -4.15
CA ALA A 256 1.54 0.89 -5.17
C ALA A 256 1.08 2.31 -4.81
N VAL A 257 1.71 3.30 -5.42
CA VAL A 257 1.38 4.72 -5.25
C VAL A 257 1.55 5.48 -6.56
N MET A 258 0.67 6.45 -6.83
CA MET A 258 0.88 7.45 -7.88
C MET A 258 1.84 8.52 -7.37
N LEU A 259 2.93 8.74 -8.08
CA LEU A 259 3.90 9.79 -7.78
C LEU A 259 3.39 11.15 -8.30
N LYS A 260 3.87 12.23 -7.70
CA LYS A 260 3.52 13.62 -8.08
C LYS A 260 3.89 13.95 -9.53
N ASP A 261 4.85 13.24 -10.13
CA ASP A 261 5.26 13.38 -11.54
C ASP A 261 4.42 12.55 -12.52
N GLY A 262 3.39 11.87 -12.04
CA GLY A 262 2.46 11.05 -12.84
C GLY A 262 2.90 9.63 -13.10
N ARG A 263 4.08 9.19 -12.63
CA ARG A 263 4.46 7.78 -12.64
C ARG A 263 3.74 7.02 -11.53
N ALA A 264 3.44 5.75 -11.77
CA ALA A 264 3.11 4.81 -10.71
C ALA A 264 4.38 4.14 -10.20
N LEU A 265 4.43 3.85 -8.89
CA LEU A 265 5.48 3.10 -8.25
C LEU A 265 4.84 1.89 -7.54
N LEU A 266 5.41 0.71 -7.74
CA LEU A 266 4.94 -0.56 -7.19
C LEU A 266 6.07 -1.20 -6.38
N VAL A 267 5.75 -1.72 -5.19
CA VAL A 267 6.66 -2.53 -4.37
C VAL A 267 6.11 -3.94 -4.28
N TYR A 268 6.92 -4.92 -4.67
CA TYR A 268 6.47 -6.31 -4.79
C TYR A 268 7.64 -7.31 -4.72
N ASN A 269 7.33 -8.59 -4.57
CA ASN A 269 8.32 -9.66 -4.71
C ASN A 269 8.38 -10.13 -6.16
N ASP A 270 9.46 -9.80 -6.86
CA ASP A 270 9.69 -10.21 -8.25
C ASP A 270 10.34 -11.60 -8.30
N THR A 271 9.56 -12.59 -7.98
CA THR A 271 9.99 -14.00 -7.94
C THR A 271 8.79 -14.94 -8.06
N PRO A 272 8.93 -16.13 -8.65
CA PRO A 272 7.86 -17.11 -8.68
C PRO A 272 7.65 -17.86 -7.34
N LYS A 273 8.61 -17.80 -6.41
CA LYS A 273 8.55 -18.52 -5.12
C LYS A 273 9.27 -17.75 -4.03
N GLY A 274 8.80 -17.92 -2.79
CA GLY A 274 9.38 -17.25 -1.63
C GLY A 274 9.03 -15.77 -1.58
N ARG A 275 9.77 -14.98 -0.78
CA ARG A 275 9.53 -13.55 -0.59
C ARG A 275 10.84 -12.73 -0.63
N SER A 276 11.75 -13.16 -1.49
CA SER A 276 12.98 -12.46 -1.87
C SER A 276 13.22 -12.68 -3.36
N PRO A 277 13.61 -11.64 -4.13
CA PRO A 277 13.84 -10.26 -3.71
C PRO A 277 12.55 -9.49 -3.39
N LEU A 278 12.71 -8.35 -2.69
CA LEU A 278 11.71 -7.28 -2.59
C LEU A 278 12.15 -6.12 -3.47
N THR A 279 11.36 -5.80 -4.47
CA THR A 279 11.75 -4.93 -5.59
C THR A 279 10.78 -3.76 -5.73
N VAL A 280 11.29 -2.63 -6.20
CA VAL A 280 10.52 -1.45 -6.59
C VAL A 280 10.51 -1.35 -8.11
N ALA A 281 9.33 -1.24 -8.69
CA ALA A 281 9.14 -0.98 -10.11
C ALA A 281 8.39 0.33 -10.33
N THR A 282 8.54 0.92 -11.51
CA THR A 282 7.83 2.12 -11.95
C THR A 282 7.16 1.92 -13.30
N SER A 283 6.06 2.64 -13.53
CA SER A 283 5.33 2.65 -14.79
C SER A 283 4.78 4.04 -15.10
N ARG A 284 4.68 4.41 -16.38
CA ARG A 284 4.03 5.64 -16.85
C ARG A 284 2.61 5.43 -17.35
N ASP A 285 2.20 4.20 -17.56
CA ASP A 285 0.90 3.83 -18.17
C ASP A 285 0.15 2.73 -17.41
N GLY A 286 0.78 2.15 -16.36
CA GLY A 286 0.25 1.04 -15.58
C GLY A 286 0.34 -0.33 -16.26
N ARG A 287 0.91 -0.40 -17.47
CA ARG A 287 1.04 -1.63 -18.28
C ARG A 287 2.46 -2.12 -18.37
N GLU A 288 3.37 -1.21 -18.78
CA GLU A 288 4.80 -1.49 -18.84
C GLU A 288 5.47 -1.08 -17.55
N TRP A 289 6.09 -2.03 -16.86
CA TRP A 289 6.75 -1.84 -15.58
C TRP A 289 8.24 -2.10 -15.69
N THR A 290 9.04 -1.21 -15.11
CA THR A 290 10.50 -1.33 -15.08
C THR A 290 10.97 -1.39 -13.63
N ASN A 291 11.71 -2.43 -13.27
CA ASN A 291 12.38 -2.52 -11.97
C ASN A 291 13.46 -1.45 -11.87
N ILE A 292 13.43 -0.67 -10.79
CA ILE A 292 14.34 0.48 -10.60
C ILE A 292 15.26 0.30 -9.40
N VAL A 293 14.82 -0.42 -8.36
CA VAL A 293 15.58 -0.61 -7.13
C VAL A 293 15.19 -1.94 -6.48
N THR A 294 16.17 -2.64 -5.90
CA THR A 294 15.93 -3.80 -5.02
C THR A 294 16.18 -3.38 -3.57
N LEU A 295 15.14 -3.51 -2.74
CA LEU A 295 15.20 -3.18 -1.31
C LEU A 295 15.89 -4.27 -0.50
N GLU A 296 15.63 -5.54 -0.84
CA GLU A 296 16.21 -6.72 -0.21
C GLU A 296 16.47 -7.79 -1.26
N SER A 297 17.68 -8.37 -1.24
CA SER A 297 18.10 -9.42 -2.18
C SER A 297 18.57 -10.71 -1.49
N GLU A 298 18.91 -10.63 -0.20
CA GLU A 298 19.36 -11.78 0.57
C GLU A 298 18.22 -12.81 0.77
N PRO A 299 18.53 -14.09 0.94
CA PRO A 299 17.52 -15.08 1.27
C PRO A 299 16.75 -14.74 2.54
N GLY A 300 15.43 -14.73 2.46
CA GLY A 300 14.57 -14.37 3.59
C GLY A 300 13.13 -14.14 3.20
N GLU A 301 12.33 -13.74 4.19
CA GLU A 301 10.97 -13.25 4.00
C GLU A 301 10.96 -11.74 4.15
N TYR A 302 10.73 -11.02 3.04
CA TYR A 302 10.56 -9.58 2.97
C TYR A 302 9.22 -9.31 2.28
N SER A 303 8.22 -8.89 3.02
CA SER A 303 6.86 -9.00 2.53
C SER A 303 5.94 -7.91 3.06
N TYR A 304 4.75 -7.84 2.46
CA TYR A 304 3.70 -6.89 2.82
C TYR A 304 4.21 -5.45 2.88
N PRO A 305 4.78 -4.96 1.76
CA PRO A 305 5.19 -3.57 1.68
C PRO A 305 3.98 -2.64 1.79
N ALA A 306 4.23 -1.46 2.33
CA ALA A 306 3.37 -0.29 2.20
C ALA A 306 4.21 0.87 1.70
N VAL A 307 3.67 1.68 0.78
CA VAL A 307 4.41 2.76 0.13
C VAL A 307 3.59 4.03 0.04
N ILE A 308 4.21 5.16 0.37
CA ILE A 308 3.66 6.51 0.15
C ILE A 308 4.72 7.40 -0.48
N GLN A 309 4.30 8.47 -1.16
CA GLN A 309 5.14 9.62 -1.44
C GLN A 309 4.78 10.74 -0.49
N ALA A 310 5.71 11.16 0.35
CA ALA A 310 5.51 12.22 1.33
C ALA A 310 5.45 13.63 0.69
N SER A 311 5.10 14.62 1.48
CA SER A 311 4.97 16.01 1.04
C SER A 311 6.28 16.59 0.51
N ASP A 312 7.42 16.13 1.04
CA ASP A 312 8.77 16.51 0.62
C ASP A 312 9.22 15.86 -0.71
N GLY A 313 8.40 15.00 -1.31
CA GLY A 313 8.64 14.32 -2.58
C GLY A 313 9.34 12.97 -2.46
N ARG A 314 9.89 12.62 -1.29
CA ARG A 314 10.51 11.32 -1.06
C ARG A 314 9.45 10.21 -0.96
N VAL A 315 9.88 9.03 -1.36
CA VAL A 315 9.06 7.82 -1.24
C VAL A 315 9.48 7.05 -0.01
N HIS A 316 8.51 6.73 0.83
CA HIS A 316 8.70 5.94 2.04
C HIS A 316 8.07 4.57 1.87
N VAL A 317 8.84 3.53 2.13
CA VAL A 317 8.40 2.13 2.07
C VAL A 317 8.60 1.49 3.42
N THR A 318 7.56 0.88 3.97
CA THR A 318 7.70 -0.03 5.12
C THR A 318 7.39 -1.46 4.69
N TYR A 319 8.03 -2.43 5.32
CA TYR A 319 7.78 -3.84 5.04
C TYR A 319 8.19 -4.74 6.21
N THR A 320 7.60 -5.91 6.25
CA THR A 320 7.96 -6.97 7.20
C THR A 320 9.33 -7.55 6.83
N TRP A 321 10.24 -7.55 7.78
CA TRP A 321 11.56 -8.16 7.68
C TRP A 321 11.61 -9.44 8.52
N LYS A 322 11.60 -10.60 7.83
CA LYS A 322 11.73 -11.94 8.42
C LYS A 322 10.74 -12.23 9.56
N ARG A 323 9.55 -11.62 9.53
CA ARG A 323 8.52 -11.73 10.60
C ARG A 323 8.95 -11.21 11.97
N GLN A 324 10.12 -10.62 12.10
CA GLN A 324 10.71 -10.20 13.37
C GLN A 324 10.65 -8.70 13.60
N ARG A 325 10.76 -7.91 12.53
CA ARG A 325 10.82 -6.45 12.61
C ARG A 325 10.15 -5.81 11.40
N ILE A 326 9.83 -4.53 11.55
CA ILE A 326 9.40 -3.68 10.44
C ILE A 326 10.58 -2.81 9.99
N LYS A 327 10.89 -2.84 8.70
CA LYS A 327 11.92 -2.03 8.10
C LYS A 327 11.32 -0.85 7.35
N HIS A 328 11.99 0.28 7.37
CA HIS A 328 11.64 1.52 6.69
C HIS A 328 12.76 1.90 5.73
N ALA A 329 12.45 2.03 4.46
CA ALA A 329 13.34 2.53 3.41
C ALA A 329 12.82 3.87 2.87
N VAL A 330 13.74 4.77 2.53
CA VAL A 330 13.46 6.07 1.90
C VAL A 330 14.13 6.09 0.54
N LEU A 331 13.37 6.47 -0.48
CA LEU A 331 13.82 6.55 -1.87
C LEU A 331 13.66 7.98 -2.39
N GLU A 332 14.61 8.41 -3.19
CA GLU A 332 14.42 9.54 -4.11
C GLU A 332 14.01 8.96 -5.47
N PRO A 333 12.75 9.23 -5.92
CA PRO A 333 12.18 8.61 -7.09
C PRO A 333 12.68 9.19 -8.43
#